data_e8ccedc57cad8a4b43207d474d3d35f6
#
_entry.id   e8ccedc57cad8a4b43207d474d3d35f6
#
_cell.length_a   1.000
_cell.length_b   1.000
_cell.length_c   1.000
_cell.angle_alpha   90.00
_cell.angle_beta   90.00
_cell.angle_gamma   90.00
#
_symmetry.space_group_name_H-M   'P 1'
#
loop_
_entity.id
_entity.type
_entity.pdbx_description
1 polymer ?
#
loop_
_entity_poly.entity_id
_entity_poly.type
_entity_poly.pdbx_seq_one_letter_code
_entity_poly.pdbx_strand_id
1 'polypeptide(L)'
;ASKEIEAQIRDALFSTVYNISQNDNPLEAATFEINVQDTDFKLIKYMSGSLLYSTDGKIPTEKPTLIVSNSVSKIPRENQKKYSEERLKKLPGGDLNIIKEIKEITIDNLKGYEIVADGKTKDGKPELVYQVMLFNDKGDYYIIVGQAKEEFQKNLATFKKIAQTFKRK
;
A
#
# COMPACT_ATOMS: atom_id res chain seq x y z
N ALA A 1 -6.48 42.76 12.73
CA ALA A 1 -6.08 41.38 13.16
C ALA A 1 -6.10 40.38 11.99
N SER A 2 -7.10 40.36 11.10
CA SER A 2 -7.16 39.35 10.02
C SER A 2 -6.14 39.55 8.91
N LYS A 3 -5.83 40.77 8.51
CA LYS A 3 -4.87 41.11 7.44
C LYS A 3 -3.43 40.79 7.81
N GLU A 4 -3.08 40.92 9.07
CA GLU A 4 -1.75 40.65 9.60
C GLU A 4 -1.49 39.15 9.68
N ILE A 5 -2.50 38.37 10.08
CA ILE A 5 -2.44 36.89 10.08
C ILE A 5 -2.37 36.34 8.65
N GLU A 6 -3.11 36.93 7.72
CA GLU A 6 -3.10 36.56 6.30
C GLU A 6 -1.71 36.82 5.66
N ALA A 7 -1.06 37.92 6.00
CA ALA A 7 0.31 38.22 5.56
C ALA A 7 1.31 37.23 6.13
N GLN A 8 1.22 36.92 7.43
CA GLN A 8 2.10 35.93 8.07
C GLN A 8 1.95 34.52 7.49
N ILE A 9 0.71 34.10 7.21
CA ILE A 9 0.47 32.78 6.55
C ILE A 9 1.01 32.78 5.13
N ARG A 10 0.85 33.88 4.39
CA ARG A 10 1.39 34.01 3.04
C ARG A 10 2.92 33.94 3.06
N ASP A 11 3.56 34.71 3.94
CA ASP A 11 5.01 34.72 4.07
C ASP A 11 5.56 33.34 4.49
N ALA A 12 4.89 32.65 5.40
CA ALA A 12 5.25 31.29 5.79
C ALA A 12 5.13 30.30 4.61
N LEU A 13 4.08 30.40 3.80
CA LEU A 13 3.89 29.57 2.61
C LEU A 13 4.94 29.84 1.52
N PHE A 14 5.28 31.13 1.29
CA PHE A 14 6.28 31.52 0.30
C PHE A 14 7.73 31.32 0.77
N SER A 15 7.97 31.26 2.08
CA SER A 15 9.28 30.92 2.65
C SER A 15 9.56 29.42 2.63
N THR A 16 8.58 28.58 2.34
CA THR A 16 8.76 27.14 2.17
C THR A 16 9.47 26.88 0.85
N VAL A 17 10.80 26.92 0.86
CA VAL A 17 11.61 26.55 -0.29
C VAL A 17 11.59 25.03 -0.39
N TYR A 18 10.89 24.51 -1.41
CA TYR A 18 11.02 23.10 -1.77
C TYR A 18 12.44 22.86 -2.30
N ASN A 19 13.27 22.27 -1.48
CA ASN A 19 14.66 21.97 -1.86
C ASN A 19 14.68 20.73 -2.77
N ILE A 20 14.65 20.97 -4.09
CA ILE A 20 14.72 19.93 -5.13
C ILE A 20 16.05 19.13 -5.08
N SER A 21 17.05 19.64 -4.35
CA SER A 21 18.37 19.01 -4.24
C SER A 21 18.44 17.91 -3.16
N GLN A 22 17.42 17.70 -2.33
CA GLN A 22 17.35 16.51 -1.51
C GLN A 22 16.97 15.34 -2.42
N ASN A 23 17.99 14.65 -2.90
CA ASN A 23 17.91 13.31 -3.48
C ASN A 23 17.61 12.30 -2.35
N ASP A 24 16.51 12.52 -1.64
CA ASP A 24 16.01 11.55 -0.65
C ASP A 24 15.55 10.35 -1.46
N ASN A 25 16.39 9.31 -1.47
CA ASN A 25 15.99 8.03 -2.04
C ASN A 25 14.68 7.63 -1.36
N PRO A 26 13.54 7.52 -2.10
CA PRO A 26 12.26 7.22 -1.49
C PRO A 26 12.28 5.95 -0.66
N LEU A 27 13.16 5.02 -0.98
CA LEU A 27 13.36 3.77 -0.25
C LEU A 27 14.04 4.00 1.11
N GLU A 28 14.86 5.05 1.27
CA GLU A 28 15.50 5.37 2.55
C GLU A 28 14.51 5.99 3.55
N ALA A 29 13.54 6.75 3.06
CA ALA A 29 12.51 7.38 3.88
C ALA A 29 11.45 6.38 4.38
N ALA A 30 11.28 5.23 3.72
CA ALA A 30 10.35 4.19 4.15
C ALA A 30 10.88 3.46 5.40
N THR A 31 9.98 3.15 6.35
CA THR A 31 10.29 2.38 7.57
C THR A 31 10.31 0.87 7.36
N PHE A 32 10.23 0.44 6.10
CA PHE A 32 10.20 -0.95 5.66
C PHE A 32 10.92 -1.09 4.32
N GLU A 33 11.21 -2.33 3.98
CA GLU A 33 11.79 -2.73 2.70
C GLU A 33 10.89 -3.77 2.03
N ILE A 34 10.90 -3.77 0.70
CA ILE A 34 10.27 -4.80 -0.13
C ILE A 34 11.11 -4.98 -1.39
N ASN A 35 11.33 -6.23 -1.79
CA ASN A 35 12.14 -6.54 -2.98
C ASN A 35 11.25 -6.84 -4.18
N VAL A 36 11.40 -6.06 -5.24
CA VAL A 36 10.71 -6.21 -6.53
C VAL A 36 11.67 -6.50 -7.69
N GLN A 37 12.99 -6.68 -7.42
CA GLN A 37 14.03 -6.73 -8.45
C GLN A 37 13.83 -7.82 -9.50
N ASP A 38 13.34 -9.00 -9.09
CA ASP A 38 13.08 -10.12 -10.02
C ASP A 38 11.68 -10.09 -10.61
N THR A 39 11.10 -8.92 -10.76
CA THR A 39 9.75 -8.69 -11.28
C THR A 39 9.72 -7.51 -12.22
N ASP A 40 8.62 -7.34 -12.96
CA ASP A 40 8.41 -6.17 -13.82
C ASP A 40 8.02 -4.90 -13.04
N PHE A 41 7.81 -4.97 -11.72
CA PHE A 41 7.40 -3.83 -10.91
C PHE A 41 8.49 -2.77 -10.79
N LYS A 42 8.09 -1.52 -11.06
CA LYS A 42 8.92 -0.32 -10.97
C LYS A 42 8.35 0.63 -9.93
N LEU A 43 9.20 1.17 -9.07
CA LEU A 43 8.79 2.21 -8.14
C LEU A 43 8.38 3.47 -8.92
N ILE A 44 7.18 3.96 -8.64
CA ILE A 44 6.65 5.18 -9.26
C ILE A 44 6.78 6.35 -8.32
N LYS A 45 6.39 6.14 -7.06
CA LYS A 45 6.26 7.23 -6.10
C LYS A 45 6.34 6.72 -4.66
N TYR A 46 6.94 7.57 -3.81
CA TYR A 46 6.78 7.52 -2.37
C TYR A 46 5.89 8.69 -1.94
N MET A 47 4.88 8.43 -1.16
CA MET A 47 3.97 9.47 -0.67
C MET A 47 3.32 9.04 0.64
N SER A 48 3.45 9.90 1.66
CA SER A 48 2.78 9.70 2.97
C SER A 48 3.01 8.31 3.58
N GLY A 49 4.26 7.84 3.56
CA GLY A 49 4.62 6.53 4.11
C GLY A 49 4.29 5.34 3.20
N SER A 50 3.85 5.59 1.96
CA SER A 50 3.47 4.55 1.00
C SER A 50 4.41 4.50 -0.19
N LEU A 51 4.85 3.30 -0.57
CA LEU A 51 5.54 3.01 -1.82
C LEU A 51 4.52 2.49 -2.83
N LEU A 52 4.51 3.09 -4.02
CA LEU A 52 3.62 2.74 -5.11
C LEU A 52 4.42 2.23 -6.29
N TYR A 53 4.04 1.06 -6.80
CA TYR A 53 4.66 0.40 -7.94
C TYR A 53 3.64 0.07 -9.02
N SER A 54 4.07 0.01 -10.27
CA SER A 54 3.36 -0.64 -11.37
C SER A 54 4.32 -1.34 -12.32
N THR A 55 3.82 -2.26 -13.13
CA THR A 55 4.69 -3.00 -14.06
C THR A 55 5.10 -2.17 -15.28
N ASP A 56 4.37 -1.13 -15.63
CA ASP A 56 4.71 -0.18 -16.70
C ASP A 56 5.40 1.11 -16.22
N GLY A 57 5.54 1.28 -14.90
CA GLY A 57 6.15 2.47 -14.28
C GLY A 57 5.30 3.74 -14.41
N LYS A 58 3.97 3.63 -14.56
CA LYS A 58 3.04 4.75 -14.77
C LYS A 58 1.88 4.72 -13.79
N ILE A 59 1.28 5.90 -13.54
CA ILE A 59 -0.01 6.10 -12.90
C ILE A 59 -0.69 7.32 -13.56
N PRO A 60 -1.98 7.23 -13.92
CA PRO A 60 -2.84 6.04 -13.87
C PRO A 60 -2.40 4.94 -14.86
N THR A 61 -2.74 3.69 -14.56
CA THR A 61 -2.39 2.53 -15.38
C THR A 61 -3.50 1.48 -15.36
N GLU A 62 -3.57 0.68 -16.45
CA GLU A 62 -4.36 -0.55 -16.52
C GLU A 62 -3.54 -1.81 -16.16
N LYS A 63 -2.23 -1.64 -15.95
CA LYS A 63 -1.30 -2.72 -15.63
C LYS A 63 -1.30 -3.03 -14.12
N PRO A 64 -0.77 -4.19 -13.73
CA PRO A 64 -0.68 -4.56 -12.30
C PRO A 64 0.00 -3.48 -11.46
N THR A 65 -0.61 -3.20 -10.32
CA THR A 65 -0.11 -2.23 -9.34
C THR A 65 0.15 -2.90 -8.00
N LEU A 66 1.08 -2.34 -7.23
CA LEU A 66 1.39 -2.77 -5.89
C LEU A 66 1.59 -1.53 -5.00
N ILE A 67 0.92 -1.51 -3.86
CA ILE A 67 1.08 -0.47 -2.84
C ILE A 67 1.58 -1.14 -1.56
N VAL A 68 2.59 -0.56 -0.95
CA VAL A 68 3.07 -0.96 0.38
C VAL A 68 3.08 0.25 1.28
N SER A 69 2.48 0.13 2.45
CA SER A 69 2.30 1.26 3.37
C SER A 69 2.39 0.82 4.82
N ASN A 70 2.72 1.75 5.71
CA ASN A 70 2.57 1.57 7.14
C ASN A 70 1.41 2.43 7.68
N SER A 71 0.86 2.03 8.81
CA SER A 71 -0.17 2.78 9.53
C SER A 71 0.17 2.84 11.02
N VAL A 72 -0.15 3.97 11.63
CA VAL A 72 -0.05 4.18 13.07
C VAL A 72 -1.38 3.93 13.80
N SER A 73 -2.42 3.51 13.08
CA SER A 73 -3.69 3.10 13.69
C SER A 73 -3.49 1.83 14.48
N LYS A 74 -3.93 1.81 15.74
CA LYS A 74 -3.77 0.66 16.63
C LYS A 74 -5.01 -0.23 16.58
N ILE A 75 -4.81 -1.47 16.18
CA ILE A 75 -5.87 -2.47 16.07
C ILE A 75 -5.67 -3.55 17.12
N PRO A 76 -6.57 -3.69 18.11
CA PRO A 76 -6.52 -4.75 19.10
C PRO A 76 -6.47 -6.14 18.42
N ARG A 77 -5.72 -7.06 19.03
CA ARG A 77 -5.43 -8.38 18.44
C ARG A 77 -6.68 -9.16 18.03
N GLU A 78 -7.69 -9.12 18.87
CA GLU A 78 -8.99 -9.78 18.65
C GLU A 78 -9.77 -9.22 17.43
N ASN A 79 -9.45 -8.00 17.02
CA ASN A 79 -10.13 -7.31 15.90
C ASN A 79 -9.33 -7.36 14.59
N GLN A 80 -8.08 -7.82 14.59
CA GLN A 80 -7.19 -7.71 13.44
C GLN A 80 -7.70 -8.45 12.19
N LYS A 81 -8.28 -9.64 12.36
CA LYS A 81 -8.87 -10.39 11.24
C LYS A 81 -10.03 -9.62 10.61
N LYS A 82 -11.00 -9.25 11.42
CA LYS A 82 -12.18 -8.49 10.98
C LYS A 82 -11.78 -7.16 10.34
N TYR A 83 -10.83 -6.47 10.95
CA TYR A 83 -10.32 -5.22 10.41
C TYR A 83 -9.64 -5.40 9.04
N SER A 84 -8.90 -6.50 8.84
CA SER A 84 -8.29 -6.81 7.54
C SER A 84 -9.34 -7.04 6.45
N GLU A 85 -10.44 -7.72 6.76
CA GLU A 85 -11.57 -7.90 5.84
C GLU A 85 -12.28 -6.56 5.53
N GLU A 86 -12.51 -5.73 6.55
CA GLU A 86 -13.12 -4.41 6.39
C GLU A 86 -12.21 -3.45 5.61
N ARG A 87 -10.89 -3.55 5.80
CA ARG A 87 -9.90 -2.72 5.10
C ARG A 87 -9.88 -3.01 3.61
N LEU A 88 -10.06 -4.28 3.22
CA LEU A 88 -10.21 -4.69 1.82
C LEU A 88 -11.39 -3.98 1.14
N LYS A 89 -12.53 -3.89 1.84
CA LYS A 89 -13.73 -3.20 1.33
C LYS A 89 -13.57 -1.69 1.20
N LYS A 90 -12.61 -1.09 1.90
CA LYS A 90 -12.29 0.34 1.80
C LYS A 90 -11.31 0.68 0.68
N LEU A 91 -10.82 -0.30 -0.07
CA LEU A 91 -10.05 -0.04 -1.28
C LEU A 91 -10.94 0.59 -2.36
N PRO A 92 -10.40 1.34 -3.32
CA PRO A 92 -11.17 1.83 -4.45
C PRO A 92 -11.89 0.66 -5.17
N GLY A 93 -13.22 0.73 -5.26
CA GLY A 93 -14.03 -0.38 -5.78
C GLY A 93 -14.25 -1.55 -4.80
N GLY A 94 -13.78 -1.42 -3.56
CA GLY A 94 -13.73 -2.50 -2.57
C GLY A 94 -15.09 -3.04 -2.13
N ASP A 95 -16.17 -2.27 -2.26
CA ASP A 95 -17.54 -2.75 -1.97
C ASP A 95 -17.96 -3.94 -2.85
N LEU A 96 -17.31 -4.10 -4.00
CA LEU A 96 -17.53 -5.20 -4.94
C LEU A 96 -16.57 -6.37 -4.74
N ASN A 97 -15.64 -6.27 -3.78
CA ASN A 97 -14.66 -7.32 -3.52
C ASN A 97 -15.32 -8.51 -2.79
N ILE A 98 -15.14 -9.69 -3.36
CA ILE A 98 -15.60 -10.98 -2.79
C ILE A 98 -14.36 -11.74 -2.33
N ILE A 99 -14.21 -11.91 -1.02
CA ILE A 99 -13.10 -12.68 -0.45
C ILE A 99 -13.22 -14.14 -0.88
N LYS A 100 -12.18 -14.65 -1.53
CA LYS A 100 -12.03 -16.06 -1.93
C LYS A 100 -11.24 -16.86 -0.92
N GLU A 101 -10.23 -16.24 -0.35
CA GLU A 101 -9.33 -16.89 0.61
C GLU A 101 -8.85 -15.87 1.63
N ILE A 102 -8.78 -16.28 2.89
CA ILE A 102 -8.11 -15.57 3.97
C ILE A 102 -7.26 -16.56 4.76
N LYS A 103 -6.00 -16.24 4.96
CA LYS A 103 -5.03 -17.05 5.72
C LYS A 103 -4.32 -16.23 6.77
N GLU A 104 -4.04 -16.84 7.90
CA GLU A 104 -3.05 -16.31 8.83
C GLU A 104 -1.65 -16.53 8.26
N ILE A 105 -0.81 -15.51 8.36
CA ILE A 105 0.57 -15.55 7.87
C ILE A 105 1.51 -14.93 8.89
N THR A 106 2.79 -15.21 8.73
CA THR A 106 3.87 -14.56 9.48
C THR A 106 4.96 -14.16 8.50
N ILE A 107 5.29 -12.87 8.45
CA ILE A 107 6.38 -12.32 7.63
C ILE A 107 7.18 -11.36 8.52
N ASP A 108 8.50 -11.45 8.51
CA ASP A 108 9.40 -10.63 9.36
C ASP A 108 9.00 -10.68 10.85
N ASN A 109 8.61 -11.85 11.36
CA ASN A 109 8.10 -12.08 12.72
C ASN A 109 6.81 -11.30 13.06
N LEU A 110 6.18 -10.65 12.09
CA LEU A 110 4.87 -10.03 12.24
C LEU A 110 3.78 -11.02 11.86
N LYS A 111 2.79 -11.18 12.73
CA LYS A 111 1.59 -11.97 12.45
C LYS A 111 0.58 -11.12 11.70
N GLY A 112 -0.19 -11.74 10.84
CA GLY A 112 -1.19 -11.02 10.06
C GLY A 112 -2.07 -11.91 9.20
N TYR A 113 -2.69 -11.30 8.20
CA TYR A 113 -3.64 -11.96 7.32
C TYR A 113 -3.32 -11.68 5.86
N GLU A 114 -3.28 -12.74 5.07
CA GLU A 114 -3.25 -12.69 3.61
C GLU A 114 -4.67 -12.90 3.11
N ILE A 115 -5.15 -12.02 2.24
CA ILE A 115 -6.47 -12.08 1.63
C ILE A 115 -6.34 -12.06 0.12
N VAL A 116 -7.04 -12.99 -0.54
CA VAL A 116 -7.23 -13.01 -1.99
C VAL A 116 -8.71 -12.78 -2.26
N ALA A 117 -9.02 -11.84 -3.14
CA ALA A 117 -10.40 -11.51 -3.48
C ALA A 117 -10.58 -11.32 -4.99
N ASP A 118 -11.78 -11.64 -5.46
CA ASP A 118 -12.28 -11.21 -6.75
C ASP A 118 -12.90 -9.82 -6.59
N GLY A 119 -12.39 -8.86 -7.34
CA GLY A 119 -12.90 -7.50 -7.43
C GLY A 119 -13.49 -7.18 -8.80
N LYS A 120 -13.96 -5.95 -8.93
CA LYS A 120 -14.41 -5.38 -10.20
C LYS A 120 -13.90 -3.96 -10.35
N THR A 121 -13.45 -3.64 -11.55
CA THR A 121 -13.13 -2.26 -11.93
C THR A 121 -14.40 -1.42 -11.99
N LYS A 122 -14.28 -0.09 -12.10
CA LYS A 122 -15.43 0.83 -12.22
C LYS A 122 -16.34 0.52 -13.42
N ASP A 123 -15.77 -0.01 -14.49
CA ASP A 123 -16.48 -0.45 -15.70
C ASP A 123 -16.93 -1.93 -15.65
N GLY A 124 -16.87 -2.54 -14.47
CA GLY A 124 -17.43 -3.86 -14.19
C GLY A 124 -16.57 -5.05 -14.62
N LYS A 125 -15.36 -4.81 -15.12
CA LYS A 125 -14.44 -5.89 -15.53
C LYS A 125 -13.87 -6.61 -14.31
N PRO A 126 -13.58 -7.92 -14.42
CA PRO A 126 -12.92 -8.66 -13.34
C PRO A 126 -11.57 -8.04 -12.93
N GLU A 127 -11.29 -8.06 -11.64
CA GLU A 127 -10.03 -7.62 -11.06
C GLU A 127 -9.60 -8.59 -9.96
N LEU A 128 -8.34 -8.97 -9.94
CA LEU A 128 -7.71 -9.64 -8.80
C LEU A 128 -7.33 -8.58 -7.77
N VAL A 129 -7.72 -8.80 -6.53
CA VAL A 129 -7.26 -8.02 -5.38
C VAL A 129 -6.53 -8.92 -4.40
N TYR A 130 -5.30 -8.58 -4.08
CA TYR A 130 -4.45 -9.23 -3.10
C TYR A 130 -4.14 -8.26 -1.97
N GLN A 131 -4.32 -8.68 -0.73
CA GLN A 131 -4.01 -7.87 0.44
C GLN A 131 -3.27 -8.69 1.49
N VAL A 132 -2.20 -8.12 2.03
CA VAL A 132 -1.55 -8.58 3.25
C VAL A 132 -1.60 -7.47 4.28
N MET A 133 -1.98 -7.81 5.51
CA MET A 133 -1.84 -6.93 6.65
C MET A 133 -1.00 -7.62 7.73
N LEU A 134 0.06 -6.96 8.17
CA LEU A 134 1.01 -7.45 9.16
C LEU A 134 0.96 -6.52 10.39
N PHE A 135 0.75 -7.07 11.56
CA PHE A 135 0.56 -6.30 12.80
C PHE A 135 1.74 -6.48 13.74
N ASN A 136 2.18 -5.39 14.37
CA ASN A 136 3.14 -5.46 15.46
C ASN A 136 2.42 -5.67 16.82
N ASP A 137 3.19 -5.86 17.89
CA ASP A 137 2.65 -6.11 19.23
C ASP A 137 1.85 -4.93 19.79
N LYS A 138 2.06 -3.71 19.28
CA LYS A 138 1.33 -2.50 19.68
C LYS A 138 0.04 -2.30 18.87
N GLY A 139 -0.20 -3.15 17.88
CA GLY A 139 -1.36 -3.09 17.00
C GLY A 139 -1.21 -2.17 15.78
N ASP A 140 -0.08 -1.47 15.63
CA ASP A 140 0.23 -0.78 14.37
C ASP A 140 0.42 -1.82 13.26
N TYR A 141 0.21 -1.44 12.00
CA TYR A 141 0.26 -2.41 10.92
C TYR A 141 0.96 -1.90 9.66
N TYR A 142 1.42 -2.85 8.86
CA TYR A 142 1.83 -2.67 7.48
C TYR A 142 0.79 -3.30 6.57
N ILE A 143 0.58 -2.70 5.42
CA ILE A 143 -0.36 -3.20 4.41
C ILE A 143 0.34 -3.29 3.05
N ILE A 144 0.13 -4.40 2.37
CA ILE A 144 0.56 -4.64 1.00
C ILE A 144 -0.71 -4.92 0.20
N VAL A 145 -0.94 -4.16 -0.88
CA VAL A 145 -2.10 -4.35 -1.76
C VAL A 145 -1.62 -4.49 -3.19
N GLY A 146 -1.95 -5.60 -3.82
CA GLY A 146 -1.75 -5.85 -5.24
C GLY A 146 -3.08 -5.88 -5.99
N GLN A 147 -3.14 -5.25 -7.16
CA GLN A 147 -4.30 -5.28 -8.04
C GLN A 147 -3.86 -5.63 -9.47
N ALA A 148 -4.63 -6.49 -10.14
CA ALA A 148 -4.39 -6.88 -11.53
C ALA A 148 -5.71 -7.13 -12.27
N LYS A 149 -5.77 -6.73 -13.55
CA LYS A 149 -6.95 -6.86 -14.42
C LYS A 149 -6.81 -7.99 -15.44
N GLU A 150 -5.66 -8.60 -15.49
CA GLU A 150 -5.30 -9.70 -16.41
C GLU A 150 -4.30 -10.65 -15.76
N GLU A 151 -4.04 -11.82 -16.34
CA GLU A 151 -3.05 -12.81 -15.88
C GLU A 151 -3.12 -13.10 -14.36
N PHE A 152 -4.32 -13.31 -13.82
CA PHE A 152 -4.60 -13.33 -12.39
C PHE A 152 -3.71 -14.31 -11.62
N GLN A 153 -3.49 -15.52 -12.12
CA GLN A 153 -2.68 -16.52 -11.43
C GLN A 153 -1.20 -16.12 -11.37
N LYS A 154 -0.66 -15.63 -12.50
CA LYS A 154 0.73 -15.14 -12.57
C LYS A 154 0.93 -13.94 -11.63
N ASN A 155 0.01 -12.97 -11.68
CA ASN A 155 0.10 -11.79 -10.83
C ASN A 155 -0.08 -12.13 -9.34
N LEU A 156 -0.98 -13.06 -8.99
CA LEU A 156 -1.12 -13.53 -7.61
C LEU A 156 0.18 -14.17 -7.10
N ALA A 157 0.82 -15.04 -7.91
CA ALA A 157 2.09 -15.64 -7.55
C ALA A 157 3.19 -14.59 -7.36
N THR A 158 3.22 -13.56 -8.22
CA THR A 158 4.16 -12.45 -8.12
C THR A 158 3.91 -11.61 -6.86
N PHE A 159 2.66 -11.25 -6.56
CA PHE A 159 2.31 -10.51 -5.34
C PHE A 159 2.72 -11.27 -4.08
N LYS A 160 2.44 -12.59 -4.02
CA LYS A 160 2.85 -13.45 -2.90
C LYS A 160 4.37 -13.49 -2.75
N LYS A 161 5.11 -13.67 -3.86
CA LYS A 161 6.58 -13.65 -3.85
C LYS A 161 7.11 -12.34 -3.29
N ILE A 162 6.60 -11.19 -3.76
CA ILE A 162 7.01 -9.87 -3.30
C ILE A 162 6.66 -9.67 -1.82
N ALA A 163 5.46 -10.01 -1.38
CA ALA A 163 5.03 -9.85 0.00
C ALA A 163 5.94 -10.60 1.00
N GLN A 164 6.43 -11.79 0.63
CA GLN A 164 7.35 -12.57 1.45
C GLN A 164 8.73 -11.91 1.63
N THR A 165 9.07 -10.93 0.81
CA THR A 165 10.34 -10.18 0.93
C THR A 165 10.26 -9.01 1.90
N PHE A 166 9.07 -8.72 2.42
CA PHE A 166 8.86 -7.59 3.35
C PHE A 166 9.74 -7.71 4.59
N LYS A 167 10.37 -6.59 4.96
CA LYS A 167 11.17 -6.42 6.20
C LYS A 167 10.95 -5.02 6.77
N ARG A 168 10.94 -4.93 8.09
CA ARG A 168 11.04 -3.65 8.81
C ARG A 168 12.49 -3.16 8.79
N LYS A 169 12.66 -1.85 8.81
CA LYS A 169 13.96 -1.20 9.05
C LYS A 169 14.12 -0.86 10.51
#